data_4bc6e53305810f865abbb3d1e14f53be
#
_entry.id   4bc6e53305810f865abbb3d1e14f53be
#
_cell.length_a   1.000
_cell.length_b   1.000
_cell.length_c   1.000
_cell.angle_alpha   90.00
_cell.angle_beta   90.00
_cell.angle_gamma   90.00
#
_symmetry.space_group_name_H-M   'P 1'
#
loop_
_entity.id
_entity.type
_entity.pdbx_description
1 polymer ?
#
loop_
_entity_poly.entity_id
_entity_poly.type
_entity_poly.pdbx_seq_one_letter_code
_entity_poly.pdbx_strand_id
1 'polypeptide(L)'
;MMTTEKLLIANRGEIAVRIIHACRDMGISSVALYADDDMDSMHVELADEAWGLAGATARETYLNIPAILEVAKKSKATMVHPGYGFLSERAEFAQAVIDAGLKWVGPSPSAIEKLGDKIEARKIAASVGAPLVQGTQDPLNNADEALEFAKQFGLPIAIKAAFGGGGRGLKVVWKLEDVKELYDSAVREAQAAFGRGECFVEQYLDQPRHVEAQVIADQHGNVVVLGTRDCSLQRRNQKLVEEAPAPFISDAIYEEILTSAKNICQAANYVGAGTVEYLLSRDGKLSFLEVNTRLQVEHPVTEETANVDLVVEQIRVAQGHELSIKETPNAQGHAIEFRINAEDPARGFIPAFGVLSLFEAPFGQGVRVDIGVRTGSLVSSHFDSLMAKLIITGPTREIAIARAKRALKQFKIEGVASVLDFHRAVLNEADFTETFNVHTRWIENDFKQDLKPTKRSIPNHQQPMLLSYIEIDGKLHRLGLPAGMFAQNPAIISHDQPATETAVSAEHLLAPINGVISAWKVENGEQVVEGQVVAIMEAMKMEVPVLAHQSGMIQLTALQGTTCHAEHIIGSIC
;
A
#
# COMPACT_ATOMS: atom_id res chain seq x y z
N MET A 1 -12.31 -39.77 -6.17
CA MET A 1 -12.59 -38.49 -6.82
C MET A 1 -11.48 -37.55 -6.38
N MET A 2 -10.63 -37.10 -7.30
CA MET A 2 -9.71 -36.01 -6.97
C MET A 2 -10.56 -34.79 -6.59
N THR A 3 -10.44 -34.31 -5.38
CA THR A 3 -11.07 -33.04 -4.98
C THR A 3 -10.41 -31.96 -5.80
N THR A 4 -11.19 -31.31 -6.67
CA THR A 4 -10.70 -30.17 -7.46
C THR A 4 -10.25 -29.10 -6.48
N GLU A 5 -8.98 -28.72 -6.50
CA GLU A 5 -8.48 -27.69 -5.61
C GLU A 5 -9.18 -26.35 -5.89
N LYS A 6 -9.51 -25.62 -4.83
CA LYS A 6 -10.20 -24.35 -4.91
C LYS A 6 -9.54 -23.35 -3.94
N LEU A 7 -9.12 -22.20 -4.46
CA LEU A 7 -8.40 -21.19 -3.71
C LEU A 7 -9.29 -19.97 -3.45
N LEU A 8 -9.49 -19.65 -2.18
CA LEU A 8 -10.14 -18.41 -1.75
C LEU A 8 -9.10 -17.30 -1.65
N ILE A 9 -9.40 -16.15 -2.27
CA ILE A 9 -8.55 -14.97 -2.30
C ILE A 9 -9.07 -13.98 -1.26
N ALA A 10 -8.37 -13.88 -0.11
CA ALA A 10 -8.74 -12.96 0.96
C ALA A 10 -8.19 -11.55 0.70
N ASN A 11 -8.47 -11.02 -0.48
CA ASN A 11 -8.00 -9.72 -0.93
C ASN A 11 -8.89 -9.17 -2.06
N ARG A 12 -8.55 -7.99 -2.59
CA ARG A 12 -9.28 -7.26 -3.64
C ARG A 12 -8.34 -6.63 -4.67
N GLY A 13 -8.94 -5.97 -5.66
CA GLY A 13 -8.20 -5.13 -6.60
C GLY A 13 -7.24 -5.91 -7.49
N GLU A 14 -6.12 -5.28 -7.84
CA GLU A 14 -5.18 -5.84 -8.81
C GLU A 14 -4.52 -7.14 -8.32
N ILE A 15 -4.23 -7.27 -7.01
CA ILE A 15 -3.62 -8.49 -6.49
C ILE A 15 -4.59 -9.67 -6.52
N ALA A 16 -5.88 -9.42 -6.30
CA ALA A 16 -6.87 -10.49 -6.46
C ALA A 16 -6.96 -10.95 -7.91
N VAL A 17 -6.94 -10.02 -8.88
CA VAL A 17 -6.87 -10.35 -10.32
C VAL A 17 -5.59 -11.15 -10.63
N ARG A 18 -4.43 -10.72 -10.10
CA ARG A 18 -3.15 -11.42 -10.28
C ARG A 18 -3.19 -12.87 -9.79
N ILE A 19 -3.80 -13.09 -8.61
CA ILE A 19 -3.94 -14.44 -8.03
C ILE A 19 -4.95 -15.28 -8.86
N ILE A 20 -6.05 -14.70 -9.34
CA ILE A 20 -7.01 -15.36 -10.21
C ILE A 20 -6.33 -15.87 -11.50
N HIS A 21 -5.45 -15.06 -12.10
CA HIS A 21 -4.70 -15.47 -13.28
C HIS A 21 -3.79 -16.66 -12.97
N ALA A 22 -3.04 -16.64 -11.87
CA ALA A 22 -2.21 -17.76 -11.44
C ALA A 22 -3.05 -19.03 -11.20
N CYS A 23 -4.23 -18.91 -10.58
CA CYS A 23 -5.15 -20.03 -10.42
C CYS A 23 -5.57 -20.64 -11.76
N ARG A 24 -5.91 -19.80 -12.75
CA ARG A 24 -6.28 -20.28 -14.10
C ARG A 24 -5.16 -21.01 -14.78
N ASP A 25 -3.94 -20.47 -14.72
CA ASP A 25 -2.75 -21.07 -15.32
C ASP A 25 -2.42 -22.44 -14.69
N MET A 26 -2.77 -22.61 -13.40
CA MET A 26 -2.60 -23.86 -12.67
C MET A 26 -3.82 -24.81 -12.76
N GLY A 27 -4.92 -24.41 -13.36
CA GLY A 27 -6.17 -25.20 -13.40
C GLY A 27 -6.86 -25.30 -12.02
N ILE A 28 -6.67 -24.33 -11.14
CA ILE A 28 -7.27 -24.22 -9.81
C ILE A 28 -8.48 -23.28 -9.87
N SER A 29 -9.62 -23.68 -9.30
CA SER A 29 -10.77 -22.79 -9.22
C SER A 29 -10.55 -21.66 -8.23
N SER A 30 -10.89 -20.44 -8.63
CA SER A 30 -10.73 -19.22 -7.81
C SER A 30 -12.04 -18.78 -7.15
N VAL A 31 -11.96 -18.34 -5.89
CA VAL A 31 -13.07 -17.74 -5.15
C VAL A 31 -12.68 -16.34 -4.72
N ALA A 32 -13.35 -15.32 -5.26
CA ALA A 32 -13.16 -13.94 -4.86
C ALA A 32 -14.10 -13.54 -3.73
N LEU A 33 -13.65 -12.59 -2.92
CA LEU A 33 -14.44 -11.89 -1.91
C LEU A 33 -14.69 -10.45 -2.36
N TYR A 34 -15.82 -9.87 -1.98
CA TYR A 34 -16.06 -8.46 -2.28
C TYR A 34 -16.85 -7.74 -1.20
N ALA A 35 -16.48 -6.47 -0.97
CA ALA A 35 -17.27 -5.50 -0.22
C ALA A 35 -18.36 -4.89 -1.10
N ASP A 36 -19.32 -4.19 -0.52
CA ASP A 36 -20.44 -3.60 -1.27
C ASP A 36 -19.95 -2.69 -2.44
N ASP A 37 -18.91 -1.89 -2.22
CA ASP A 37 -18.31 -1.03 -3.26
C ASP A 37 -17.54 -1.81 -4.34
N ASP A 38 -17.19 -3.06 -4.08
CA ASP A 38 -16.42 -3.89 -5.00
C ASP A 38 -17.29 -4.83 -5.86
N MET A 39 -18.61 -4.77 -5.76
CA MET A 39 -19.52 -5.70 -6.44
C MET A 39 -19.29 -5.77 -7.96
N ASP A 40 -18.96 -4.64 -8.60
CA ASP A 40 -18.69 -4.53 -10.04
C ASP A 40 -17.19 -4.58 -10.38
N SER A 41 -16.32 -4.95 -9.43
CA SER A 41 -14.88 -4.93 -9.61
C SER A 41 -14.38 -6.07 -10.50
N MET A 42 -13.26 -5.85 -11.17
CA MET A 42 -12.68 -6.83 -12.11
C MET A 42 -12.41 -8.19 -11.47
N HIS A 43 -11.94 -8.24 -10.23
CA HIS A 43 -11.67 -9.51 -9.55
C HIS A 43 -12.94 -10.33 -9.27
N VAL A 44 -14.09 -9.66 -9.09
CA VAL A 44 -15.41 -10.33 -8.94
C VAL A 44 -15.85 -10.97 -10.24
N GLU A 45 -15.70 -10.24 -11.35
CA GLU A 45 -16.06 -10.72 -12.69
C GLU A 45 -15.14 -11.86 -13.17
N LEU A 46 -13.85 -11.76 -12.89
CA LEU A 46 -12.85 -12.70 -13.39
C LEU A 46 -12.77 -14.00 -12.59
N ALA A 47 -13.16 -14.03 -11.33
CA ALA A 47 -13.14 -15.24 -10.52
C ALA A 47 -14.18 -16.27 -10.98
N ASP A 48 -13.92 -17.56 -10.70
CA ASP A 48 -14.90 -18.64 -11.01
C ASP A 48 -16.12 -18.56 -10.08
N GLU A 49 -15.91 -18.12 -8.82
CA GLU A 49 -16.96 -17.81 -7.85
C GLU A 49 -16.63 -16.49 -7.14
N ALA A 50 -17.66 -15.73 -6.78
CA ALA A 50 -17.52 -14.50 -5.99
C ALA A 50 -18.56 -14.43 -4.88
N TRP A 51 -18.16 -13.96 -3.68
CA TRP A 51 -18.98 -13.91 -2.49
C TRP A 51 -18.91 -12.54 -1.80
N GLY A 52 -20.08 -11.94 -1.53
CA GLY A 52 -20.18 -10.69 -0.79
C GLY A 52 -19.95 -10.88 0.70
N LEU A 53 -19.19 -9.98 1.31
CA LEU A 53 -18.91 -9.95 2.75
C LEU A 53 -19.88 -9.07 3.54
N ALA A 54 -20.84 -8.43 2.87
CA ALA A 54 -21.83 -7.53 3.44
C ALA A 54 -21.21 -6.43 4.33
N GLY A 55 -20.97 -5.28 3.74
CA GLY A 55 -20.36 -4.09 4.34
C GLY A 55 -19.49 -3.33 3.36
N ALA A 56 -19.21 -2.07 3.68
CA ALA A 56 -18.46 -1.17 2.81
C ALA A 56 -16.99 -1.01 3.26
N THR A 57 -16.73 -1.08 4.55
CA THR A 57 -15.40 -0.82 5.11
C THR A 57 -14.53 -2.08 5.20
N ALA A 58 -13.20 -1.88 5.20
CA ALA A 58 -12.26 -2.98 5.38
C ALA A 58 -12.50 -3.77 6.69
N ARG A 59 -12.89 -3.09 7.78
CA ARG A 59 -13.16 -3.71 9.07
C ARG A 59 -14.36 -4.65 9.04
N GLU A 60 -15.39 -4.27 8.31
CA GLU A 60 -16.60 -5.08 8.16
C GLU A 60 -16.37 -6.27 7.23
N THR A 61 -15.43 -6.17 6.29
CA THR A 61 -15.23 -7.10 5.18
C THR A 61 -13.87 -7.81 5.22
N TYR A 62 -12.86 -7.27 4.55
CA TYR A 62 -11.55 -7.93 4.36
C TYR A 62 -10.70 -8.10 5.63
N LEU A 63 -11.08 -7.48 6.74
CA LEU A 63 -10.50 -7.69 8.07
C LEU A 63 -11.37 -8.55 8.99
N ASN A 64 -12.51 -9.07 8.50
CA ASN A 64 -13.45 -9.87 9.25
C ASN A 64 -13.15 -11.37 9.07
N ILE A 65 -12.26 -11.90 9.91
CA ILE A 65 -11.83 -13.31 9.87
C ILE A 65 -13.02 -14.29 9.89
N PRO A 66 -14.01 -14.17 10.80
CA PRO A 66 -15.16 -15.07 10.82
C PRO A 66 -15.95 -15.10 9.51
N ALA A 67 -16.20 -13.92 8.90
CA ALA A 67 -16.93 -13.84 7.64
C ALA A 67 -16.16 -14.50 6.48
N ILE A 68 -14.84 -14.29 6.42
CA ILE A 68 -13.98 -14.91 5.40
C ILE A 68 -13.98 -16.44 5.53
N LEU A 69 -13.86 -16.98 6.74
CA LEU A 69 -13.87 -18.43 6.99
C LEU A 69 -15.26 -19.04 6.72
N GLU A 70 -16.33 -18.30 6.96
CA GLU A 70 -17.68 -18.77 6.59
C GLU A 70 -17.82 -18.92 5.09
N VAL A 71 -17.31 -17.95 4.30
CA VAL A 71 -17.27 -18.07 2.84
C VAL A 71 -16.38 -19.22 2.41
N ALA A 72 -15.19 -19.40 3.00
CA ALA A 72 -14.33 -20.53 2.68
C ALA A 72 -15.03 -21.88 2.87
N LYS A 73 -15.80 -22.02 3.94
CA LYS A 73 -16.61 -23.22 4.20
C LYS A 73 -17.75 -23.39 3.19
N LYS A 74 -18.49 -22.32 2.88
CA LYS A 74 -19.63 -22.35 1.93
C LYS A 74 -19.19 -22.64 0.49
N SER A 75 -18.12 -22.04 0.05
CA SER A 75 -17.53 -22.23 -1.27
C SER A 75 -16.78 -23.56 -1.41
N LYS A 76 -16.55 -24.25 -0.29
CA LYS A 76 -15.71 -25.46 -0.22
C LYS A 76 -14.28 -25.20 -0.70
N ALA A 77 -13.74 -24.04 -0.41
CA ALA A 77 -12.33 -23.73 -0.67
C ALA A 77 -11.43 -24.72 0.06
N THR A 78 -10.29 -25.04 -0.54
CA THR A 78 -9.27 -25.93 0.03
C THR A 78 -8.02 -25.17 0.47
N MET A 79 -7.84 -23.96 -0.07
CA MET A 79 -6.70 -23.07 0.20
C MET A 79 -7.18 -21.64 0.37
N VAL A 80 -6.38 -20.82 1.09
CA VAL A 80 -6.59 -19.37 1.25
C VAL A 80 -5.30 -18.63 0.93
N HIS A 81 -5.37 -17.66 0.02
CA HIS A 81 -4.28 -16.75 -0.31
C HIS A 81 -4.61 -15.35 0.21
N PRO A 82 -3.80 -14.75 1.09
CA PRO A 82 -4.09 -13.43 1.66
C PRO A 82 -3.70 -12.25 0.75
N GLY A 83 -2.92 -12.48 -0.31
CA GLY A 83 -2.30 -11.41 -1.09
C GLY A 83 -1.30 -10.60 -0.25
N TYR A 84 -1.46 -9.28 -0.25
CA TYR A 84 -0.73 -8.34 0.61
C TYR A 84 -1.68 -7.34 1.27
N GLY A 85 -1.25 -6.67 2.34
CA GLY A 85 -2.11 -5.82 3.14
C GLY A 85 -3.17 -6.61 3.92
N PHE A 86 -4.22 -5.96 4.41
CA PHE A 86 -5.30 -6.55 5.20
C PHE A 86 -4.81 -7.56 6.26
N LEU A 87 -5.11 -8.83 6.06
CA LEU A 87 -4.80 -9.92 7.01
C LEU A 87 -3.53 -10.71 6.66
N SER A 88 -2.77 -10.31 5.65
CA SER A 88 -1.62 -11.08 5.14
C SER A 88 -0.48 -11.27 6.16
N GLU A 89 -0.33 -10.32 7.10
CA GLU A 89 0.69 -10.36 8.17
C GLU A 89 0.06 -10.56 9.56
N ARG A 90 -1.14 -11.17 9.61
CA ARG A 90 -1.85 -11.45 10.86
C ARG A 90 -1.75 -12.94 11.19
N ALA A 91 -0.92 -13.27 12.19
CA ALA A 91 -0.71 -14.65 12.63
C ALA A 91 -2.01 -15.34 13.05
N GLU A 92 -2.92 -14.60 13.70
CA GLU A 92 -4.24 -15.13 14.07
C GLU A 92 -5.09 -15.54 12.87
N PHE A 93 -4.99 -14.86 11.73
CA PHE A 93 -5.69 -15.26 10.51
C PHE A 93 -5.08 -16.52 9.89
N ALA A 94 -3.77 -16.56 9.78
CA ALA A 94 -3.07 -17.75 9.30
C ALA A 94 -3.41 -18.99 10.17
N GLN A 95 -3.42 -18.85 11.49
CA GLN A 95 -3.79 -19.91 12.42
C GLN A 95 -5.25 -20.33 12.23
N ALA A 96 -6.18 -19.37 12.15
CA ALA A 96 -7.59 -19.65 11.97
C ALA A 96 -7.90 -20.39 10.64
N VAL A 97 -7.18 -20.09 9.57
CA VAL A 97 -7.26 -20.82 8.29
C VAL A 97 -6.78 -22.27 8.46
N ILE A 98 -5.64 -22.48 9.14
CA ILE A 98 -5.07 -23.80 9.40
C ILE A 98 -6.01 -24.62 10.30
N ASP A 99 -6.55 -24.02 11.37
CA ASP A 99 -7.49 -24.66 12.29
C ASP A 99 -8.82 -25.05 11.61
N ALA A 100 -9.21 -24.32 10.57
CA ALA A 100 -10.35 -24.68 9.71
C ALA A 100 -10.04 -25.85 8.74
N GLY A 101 -8.83 -26.41 8.77
CA GLY A 101 -8.40 -27.51 7.89
C GLY A 101 -8.08 -27.08 6.46
N LEU A 102 -7.83 -25.78 6.23
CA LEU A 102 -7.50 -25.22 4.93
C LEU A 102 -5.96 -25.04 4.78
N LYS A 103 -5.46 -25.14 3.57
CA LYS A 103 -4.06 -24.80 3.27
C LYS A 103 -3.90 -23.28 3.30
N TRP A 104 -2.95 -22.79 4.09
CA TRP A 104 -2.56 -21.40 4.13
C TRP A 104 -1.45 -21.13 3.09
N VAL A 105 -1.63 -20.13 2.23
CA VAL A 105 -0.62 -19.71 1.25
C VAL A 105 0.19 -18.57 1.84
N GLY A 106 1.24 -18.92 2.56
CA GLY A 106 2.10 -17.97 3.26
C GLY A 106 2.95 -18.65 4.35
N PRO A 107 3.70 -17.86 5.13
CA PRO A 107 4.54 -18.36 6.22
C PRO A 107 3.70 -18.85 7.40
N SER A 108 4.32 -19.64 8.27
CA SER A 108 3.67 -20.13 9.48
C SER A 108 3.27 -18.97 10.42
N PRO A 109 2.21 -19.13 11.23
CA PRO A 109 1.83 -18.12 12.23
C PRO A 109 3.02 -17.70 13.13
N SER A 110 3.84 -18.64 13.55
CA SER A 110 5.04 -18.36 14.36
C SER A 110 6.08 -17.54 13.62
N ALA A 111 6.28 -17.75 12.31
CA ALA A 111 7.19 -16.92 11.50
C ALA A 111 6.64 -15.50 11.33
N ILE A 112 5.33 -15.35 11.13
CA ILE A 112 4.67 -14.04 11.06
C ILE A 112 4.87 -13.27 12.37
N GLU A 113 4.64 -13.90 13.53
CA GLU A 113 4.80 -13.28 14.84
C GLU A 113 6.24 -12.85 15.10
N LYS A 114 7.21 -13.77 14.91
CA LYS A 114 8.62 -13.52 15.20
C LYS A 114 9.24 -12.45 14.32
N LEU A 115 8.93 -12.47 13.03
CA LEU A 115 9.49 -11.53 12.06
C LEU A 115 8.68 -10.21 11.99
N GLY A 116 7.42 -10.22 12.39
CA GLY A 116 6.59 -9.03 12.53
C GLY A 116 6.91 -8.20 13.77
N ASP A 117 7.47 -8.83 14.83
CA ASP A 117 8.00 -8.12 15.98
C ASP A 117 9.40 -7.59 15.65
N LYS A 118 9.57 -6.25 15.66
CA LYS A 118 10.82 -5.61 15.25
C LYS A 118 12.01 -5.95 16.13
N ILE A 119 11.78 -6.21 17.42
CA ILE A 119 12.84 -6.58 18.37
C ILE A 119 13.27 -8.03 18.10
N GLU A 120 12.32 -8.94 17.98
CA GLU A 120 12.62 -10.34 17.71
C GLU A 120 13.25 -10.52 16.32
N ALA A 121 12.74 -9.84 15.29
CA ALA A 121 13.34 -9.84 13.95
C ALA A 121 14.80 -9.35 13.98
N ARG A 122 15.08 -8.28 14.73
CA ARG A 122 16.43 -7.75 14.90
C ARG A 122 17.35 -8.72 15.66
N LYS A 123 16.83 -9.42 16.68
CA LYS A 123 17.57 -10.46 17.39
C LYS A 123 17.92 -11.63 16.47
N ILE A 124 16.97 -12.08 15.65
CA ILE A 124 17.20 -13.12 14.64
C ILE A 124 18.28 -12.66 13.67
N ALA A 125 18.16 -11.45 13.11
CA ALA A 125 19.14 -10.87 12.19
C ALA A 125 20.55 -10.81 12.83
N ALA A 126 20.66 -10.33 14.08
CA ALA A 126 21.91 -10.29 14.82
C ALA A 126 22.52 -11.70 15.02
N SER A 127 21.69 -12.69 15.34
CA SER A 127 22.15 -14.07 15.61
C SER A 127 22.79 -14.74 14.40
N VAL A 128 22.43 -14.32 13.18
CA VAL A 128 22.98 -14.83 11.91
C VAL A 128 24.03 -13.90 11.29
N GLY A 129 24.44 -12.85 12.01
CA GLY A 129 25.45 -11.90 11.55
C GLY A 129 24.98 -10.98 10.43
N ALA A 130 23.69 -10.73 10.30
CA ALA A 130 23.17 -9.78 9.32
C ALA A 130 23.65 -8.35 9.64
N PRO A 131 23.83 -7.48 8.62
CA PRO A 131 24.29 -6.12 8.83
C PRO A 131 23.26 -5.33 9.62
N LEU A 132 23.71 -4.68 10.69
CA LEU A 132 22.88 -3.87 11.59
C LEU A 132 23.62 -2.58 11.96
N VAL A 133 22.93 -1.45 11.91
CA VAL A 133 23.43 -0.26 12.60
C VAL A 133 23.44 -0.48 14.12
N GLN A 134 24.33 0.23 14.81
CA GLN A 134 24.36 0.16 16.28
C GLN A 134 23.01 0.56 16.84
N GLY A 135 22.52 -0.19 17.81
CA GLY A 135 21.21 0.03 18.43
C GLY A 135 21.08 -0.78 19.71
N THR A 136 20.10 -0.45 20.52
CA THR A 136 19.78 -1.21 21.73
C THR A 136 19.09 -2.53 21.37
N GLN A 137 19.39 -3.57 22.11
CA GLN A 137 18.77 -4.90 21.92
C GLN A 137 17.40 -4.97 22.60
N ASP A 138 17.25 -4.24 23.71
CA ASP A 138 16.03 -4.18 24.49
C ASP A 138 15.48 -2.75 24.50
N PRO A 139 14.19 -2.57 24.80
CA PRO A 139 13.60 -1.25 24.98
C PRO A 139 14.32 -0.47 26.07
N LEU A 140 14.43 0.85 25.88
CA LEU A 140 15.02 1.74 26.86
C LEU A 140 14.08 1.90 28.05
N ASN A 141 14.68 1.96 29.25
CA ASN A 141 13.93 2.22 30.48
C ASN A 141 13.65 3.73 30.69
N ASN A 142 14.51 4.59 30.16
CA ASN A 142 14.41 6.05 30.36
C ASN A 142 15.20 6.83 29.31
N ALA A 143 15.03 8.15 29.30
CA ALA A 143 15.68 9.07 28.36
C ALA A 143 17.21 9.19 28.58
N ASP A 144 17.72 8.89 29.78
CA ASP A 144 19.16 8.95 30.06
C ASP A 144 19.90 7.85 29.30
N GLU A 145 19.33 6.67 29.15
CA GLU A 145 19.90 5.58 28.35
C GLU A 145 20.00 5.99 26.86
N ALA A 146 19.01 6.70 26.32
CA ALA A 146 19.07 7.25 24.96
C ALA A 146 20.20 8.31 24.83
N LEU A 147 20.39 9.14 25.85
CA LEU A 147 21.45 10.14 25.87
C LEU A 147 22.85 9.50 25.96
N GLU A 148 23.01 8.48 26.76
CA GLU A 148 24.26 7.68 26.85
C GLU A 148 24.58 7.02 25.51
N PHE A 149 23.58 6.43 24.87
CA PHE A 149 23.74 5.84 23.52
C PHE A 149 24.21 6.90 22.51
N ALA A 150 23.56 8.08 22.49
CA ALA A 150 23.95 9.16 21.60
C ALA A 150 25.37 9.67 21.84
N LYS A 151 25.83 9.74 23.10
CA LYS A 151 27.22 10.09 23.44
C LYS A 151 28.22 9.04 23.00
N GLN A 152 27.86 7.76 23.13
CA GLN A 152 28.74 6.64 22.79
C GLN A 152 28.90 6.43 21.28
N PHE A 153 27.81 6.47 20.54
CA PHE A 153 27.77 6.09 19.11
C PHE A 153 27.67 7.29 18.16
N GLY A 154 27.49 8.50 18.71
CA GLY A 154 27.35 9.72 17.90
C GLY A 154 25.91 9.98 17.42
N LEU A 155 25.73 11.13 16.80
CA LEU A 155 24.48 11.58 16.20
C LEU A 155 24.58 11.56 14.66
N PRO A 156 23.46 11.47 13.93
CA PRO A 156 22.08 11.40 14.42
C PRO A 156 21.69 10.01 14.93
N ILE A 157 20.71 9.98 15.84
CA ILE A 157 20.08 8.74 16.33
C ILE A 157 18.58 8.75 16.04
N ALA A 158 17.99 7.56 15.91
CA ALA A 158 16.55 7.37 15.81
C ALA A 158 16.01 6.72 17.08
N ILE A 159 15.00 7.34 17.69
CA ILE A 159 14.21 6.75 18.76
C ILE A 159 12.93 6.20 18.13
N LYS A 160 12.67 4.91 18.30
CA LYS A 160 11.58 4.20 17.62
C LYS A 160 10.71 3.46 18.62
N ALA A 161 9.39 3.49 18.42
CA ALA A 161 8.47 2.61 19.13
C ALA A 161 8.79 1.15 18.80
N ALA A 162 8.78 0.28 19.83
CA ALA A 162 9.02 -1.16 19.67
C ALA A 162 7.91 -1.85 18.88
N PHE A 163 6.69 -1.32 18.93
CA PHE A 163 5.50 -1.85 18.27
C PHE A 163 4.94 -0.83 17.29
N GLY A 164 4.46 -1.31 16.14
CA GLY A 164 3.84 -0.46 15.11
C GLY A 164 4.74 -0.21 13.90
N GLY A 165 4.18 0.45 12.89
CA GLY A 165 4.80 0.71 11.58
C GLY A 165 4.41 2.07 11.00
N GLY A 166 4.87 2.36 9.77
CA GLY A 166 4.51 3.58 9.05
C GLY A 166 5.11 4.87 9.58
N GLY A 167 6.23 4.79 10.37
CA GLY A 167 6.93 5.98 10.88
C GLY A 167 6.28 6.63 12.10
N ARG A 168 5.17 6.12 12.62
CA ARG A 168 4.57 6.60 13.88
C ARG A 168 5.44 6.19 15.07
N GLY A 169 5.71 7.13 15.99
CA GLY A 169 6.60 6.90 17.13
C GLY A 169 8.09 6.87 16.75
N LEU A 170 8.47 7.43 15.59
CA LEU A 170 9.85 7.66 15.18
C LEU A 170 10.23 9.12 15.44
N LYS A 171 11.31 9.34 16.19
CA LYS A 171 11.94 10.66 16.39
C LYS A 171 13.41 10.61 15.99
N VAL A 172 13.82 11.48 15.09
CA VAL A 172 15.23 11.64 14.73
C VAL A 172 15.84 12.75 15.55
N VAL A 173 16.94 12.44 16.22
CA VAL A 173 17.64 13.37 17.13
C VAL A 173 18.96 13.78 16.49
N TRP A 174 19.11 15.08 16.25
CA TRP A 174 20.30 15.67 15.64
C TRP A 174 21.23 16.36 16.66
N LYS A 175 20.72 16.65 17.88
CA LYS A 175 21.46 17.35 18.93
C LYS A 175 21.28 16.63 20.25
N LEU A 176 22.34 16.58 21.07
CA LEU A 176 22.31 15.93 22.39
C LEU A 176 21.28 16.56 23.35
N GLU A 177 21.09 17.86 23.25
CA GLU A 177 20.13 18.60 24.06
C GLU A 177 18.67 18.18 23.85
N ASP A 178 18.34 17.72 22.64
CA ASP A 178 16.97 17.36 22.28
C ASP A 178 16.62 15.88 22.64
N VAL A 179 17.60 15.06 23.02
CA VAL A 179 17.42 13.61 23.23
C VAL A 179 16.29 13.30 24.21
N LYS A 180 16.29 13.98 25.37
CA LYS A 180 15.31 13.68 26.44
C LYS A 180 13.89 14.06 26.04
N GLU A 181 13.73 15.26 25.48
CA GLU A 181 12.42 15.74 25.02
C GLU A 181 11.84 14.84 23.93
N LEU A 182 12.66 14.48 22.92
CA LEU A 182 12.23 13.63 21.81
C LEU A 182 11.98 12.18 22.22
N TYR A 183 12.71 11.66 23.23
CA TYR A 183 12.42 10.36 23.83
C TYR A 183 11.03 10.36 24.48
N ASP A 184 10.75 11.33 25.36
CA ASP A 184 9.46 11.45 26.04
C ASP A 184 8.31 11.64 25.04
N SER A 185 8.57 12.38 23.97
CA SER A 185 7.61 12.55 22.86
C SER A 185 7.33 11.23 22.15
N ALA A 186 8.39 10.45 21.83
CA ALA A 186 8.24 9.15 21.18
C ALA A 186 7.45 8.16 22.04
N VAL A 187 7.72 8.11 23.35
CA VAL A 187 7.00 7.25 24.30
C VAL A 187 5.52 7.63 24.38
N ARG A 188 5.19 8.93 24.47
CA ARG A 188 3.79 9.40 24.48
C ARG A 188 3.05 9.04 23.19
N GLU A 189 3.68 9.24 22.03
CA GLU A 189 3.09 8.89 20.75
C GLU A 189 2.88 7.37 20.62
N ALA A 190 3.86 6.59 21.05
CA ALA A 190 3.76 5.12 21.03
C ALA A 190 2.61 4.63 21.92
N GLN A 191 2.50 5.18 23.14
CA GLN A 191 1.42 4.85 24.06
C GLN A 191 0.04 5.22 23.50
N ALA A 192 -0.07 6.39 22.86
CA ALA A 192 -1.34 6.85 22.28
C ALA A 192 -1.75 6.04 21.05
N ALA A 193 -0.77 5.70 20.19
CA ALA A 193 -1.05 5.01 18.92
C ALA A 193 -1.19 3.49 19.07
N PHE A 194 -0.43 2.87 19.97
CA PHE A 194 -0.30 1.39 20.05
C PHE A 194 -0.67 0.82 21.41
N GLY A 195 -1.03 1.68 22.40
CA GLY A 195 -1.33 1.27 23.78
C GLY A 195 -0.09 0.85 24.59
N ARG A 196 1.11 0.96 24.03
CA ARG A 196 2.40 0.57 24.62
C ARG A 196 3.45 1.63 24.30
N GLY A 197 4.24 2.04 25.29
CA GLY A 197 5.21 3.13 25.18
C GLY A 197 6.67 2.70 25.04
N GLU A 198 6.95 1.40 24.91
CA GLU A 198 8.31 0.89 24.81
C GLU A 198 9.00 1.42 23.53
N CYS A 199 10.16 2.04 23.71
CA CYS A 199 11.00 2.59 22.64
C CYS A 199 12.41 2.03 22.71
N PHE A 200 13.06 1.90 21.56
CA PHE A 200 14.48 1.58 21.43
C PHE A 200 15.20 2.69 20.65
N VAL A 201 16.52 2.71 20.71
CA VAL A 201 17.35 3.66 19.97
C VAL A 201 18.32 2.95 19.04
N GLU A 202 18.57 3.57 17.88
CA GLU A 202 19.59 3.11 16.93
C GLU A 202 20.26 4.30 16.24
N GLN A 203 21.42 4.07 15.63
CA GLN A 203 22.02 5.07 14.73
C GLN A 203 21.08 5.35 13.57
N TYR A 204 20.88 6.62 13.26
CA TYR A 204 20.06 7.04 12.14
C TYR A 204 20.92 7.15 10.88
N LEU A 205 20.50 6.49 9.82
CA LEU A 205 21.10 6.67 8.50
C LEU A 205 20.40 7.85 7.83
N ASP A 206 21.15 8.90 7.50
CA ASP A 206 20.61 10.05 6.81
C ASP A 206 20.50 9.78 5.30
N GLN A 207 19.34 10.11 4.73
CA GLN A 207 19.08 9.95 3.30
C GLN A 207 19.49 8.57 2.73
N PRO A 208 19.10 7.46 3.39
CA PRO A 208 19.49 6.14 2.92
C PRO A 208 18.67 5.74 1.70
N ARG A 209 19.23 4.83 0.90
CA ARG A 209 18.46 4.06 -0.07
C ARG A 209 17.70 2.95 0.66
N HIS A 210 16.55 2.59 0.12
CA HIS A 210 15.77 1.43 0.55
C HIS A 210 16.01 0.31 -0.45
N VAL A 211 16.82 -0.66 -0.07
CA VAL A 211 17.15 -1.83 -0.89
C VAL A 211 16.58 -3.07 -0.19
N GLU A 212 16.07 -4.02 -0.98
CA GLU A 212 15.43 -5.20 -0.42
C GLU A 212 15.76 -6.47 -1.21
N ALA A 213 15.62 -7.63 -0.57
CA ALA A 213 15.83 -8.95 -1.15
C ALA A 213 14.51 -9.72 -1.24
N GLN A 214 14.16 -10.20 -2.42
CA GLN A 214 13.04 -11.12 -2.60
C GLN A 214 13.44 -12.53 -2.21
N VAL A 215 12.77 -13.09 -1.22
CA VAL A 215 12.97 -14.46 -0.77
C VAL A 215 11.76 -15.32 -1.14
N ILE A 216 12.02 -16.58 -1.46
CA ILE A 216 11.02 -17.63 -1.50
C ILE A 216 11.56 -18.88 -0.81
N ALA A 217 10.73 -19.55 -0.02
CA ALA A 217 11.13 -20.73 0.75
C ALA A 217 10.03 -21.80 0.72
N ASP A 218 10.42 -23.08 0.77
CA ASP A 218 9.49 -24.21 0.83
C ASP A 218 9.46 -24.88 2.21
N GLN A 219 8.57 -25.86 2.35
CA GLN A 219 8.41 -26.64 3.58
C GLN A 219 9.53 -27.69 3.78
N HIS A 220 10.44 -27.85 2.82
CA HIS A 220 11.56 -28.81 2.82
C HIS A 220 12.88 -28.17 3.29
N GLY A 221 12.84 -26.87 3.65
CA GLY A 221 14.01 -26.13 4.12
C GLY A 221 14.82 -25.45 3.03
N ASN A 222 14.35 -25.48 1.78
CA ASN A 222 15.01 -24.73 0.71
C ASN A 222 14.62 -23.24 0.83
N VAL A 223 15.62 -22.37 0.81
CA VAL A 223 15.46 -20.91 0.81
C VAL A 223 16.27 -20.33 -0.34
N VAL A 224 15.60 -19.63 -1.25
CA VAL A 224 16.21 -18.99 -2.42
C VAL A 224 15.94 -17.50 -2.39
N VAL A 225 16.97 -16.70 -2.63
CA VAL A 225 16.85 -15.25 -2.81
C VAL A 225 16.86 -14.98 -4.32
N LEU A 226 15.80 -14.36 -4.83
CA LEU A 226 15.60 -14.18 -6.27
C LEU A 226 16.23 -12.89 -6.84
N GLY A 227 16.90 -12.12 -5.99
CA GLY A 227 17.57 -10.88 -6.35
C GLY A 227 17.14 -9.71 -5.47
N THR A 228 17.58 -8.53 -5.84
CA THR A 228 17.38 -7.29 -5.10
C THR A 228 16.44 -6.33 -5.82
N ARG A 229 15.77 -5.46 -5.04
CA ARG A 229 15.02 -4.30 -5.54
C ARG A 229 15.52 -3.02 -4.86
N ASP A 230 15.39 -1.91 -5.55
CA ASP A 230 15.46 -0.57 -4.95
C ASP A 230 14.09 0.05 -4.89
N CYS A 231 13.71 0.51 -3.71
CA CYS A 231 12.41 1.10 -3.39
C CYS A 231 12.58 2.51 -2.77
N SER A 232 13.65 3.20 -3.11
CA SER A 232 14.00 4.50 -2.52
C SER A 232 13.05 5.63 -2.93
N LEU A 233 12.40 5.53 -4.10
CA LEU A 233 11.38 6.49 -4.51
C LEU A 233 10.06 6.25 -3.79
N GLN A 234 9.97 6.79 -2.61
CA GLN A 234 8.82 6.67 -1.72
C GLN A 234 8.46 8.03 -1.11
N ARG A 235 7.22 8.18 -0.68
CA ARG A 235 6.74 9.35 0.03
C ARG A 235 6.07 8.91 1.33
N ARG A 236 6.51 9.48 2.47
CA ARG A 236 6.00 9.10 3.80
C ARG A 236 5.99 7.59 4.01
N ASN A 237 7.07 6.91 3.62
CA ASN A 237 7.25 5.45 3.66
C ASN A 237 6.28 4.65 2.75
N GLN A 238 5.62 5.30 1.79
CA GLN A 238 4.84 4.64 0.74
C GLN A 238 5.63 4.65 -0.56
N LYS A 239 6.00 3.48 -1.05
CA LYS A 239 6.74 3.27 -2.29
C LYS A 239 5.89 3.71 -3.48
N LEU A 240 6.50 4.35 -4.47
CA LEU A 240 5.86 4.83 -5.70
C LEU A 240 6.51 4.32 -6.97
N VAL A 241 7.85 4.14 -6.94
CA VAL A 241 8.62 3.56 -8.04
C VAL A 241 9.62 2.57 -7.46
N GLU A 242 9.64 1.38 -8.00
CA GLU A 242 10.51 0.28 -7.60
C GLU A 242 11.22 -0.30 -8.80
N GLU A 243 12.48 -0.73 -8.63
CA GLU A 243 13.22 -1.33 -9.74
C GLU A 243 14.05 -2.55 -9.32
N ALA A 244 14.23 -3.47 -10.23
CA ALA A 244 15.04 -4.68 -10.07
C ALA A 244 15.96 -4.89 -11.30
N PRO A 245 17.19 -5.40 -11.04
CA PRO A 245 17.88 -5.45 -9.75
C PRO A 245 18.16 -4.04 -9.20
N ALA A 246 18.40 -3.90 -7.89
CA ALA A 246 18.77 -2.61 -7.30
C ALA A 246 20.01 -2.04 -8.04
N PRO A 247 19.92 -0.84 -8.66
CA PRO A 247 20.99 -0.31 -9.48
C PRO A 247 22.13 0.25 -8.63
N PHE A 248 23.32 0.34 -9.18
CA PHE A 248 24.48 1.03 -8.58
C PHE A 248 24.81 0.57 -7.14
N ILE A 249 24.67 -0.71 -6.85
CA ILE A 249 25.23 -1.34 -5.65
C ILE A 249 26.47 -2.14 -6.04
N SER A 250 27.45 -2.24 -5.15
CA SER A 250 28.65 -3.05 -5.40
C SER A 250 28.34 -4.55 -5.27
N ASP A 251 29.14 -5.39 -5.92
CA ASP A 251 28.99 -6.85 -5.81
C ASP A 251 29.08 -7.32 -4.34
N ALA A 252 29.93 -6.67 -3.54
CA ALA A 252 30.06 -7.00 -2.11
C ALA A 252 28.78 -6.73 -1.33
N ILE A 253 28.12 -5.58 -1.56
CA ILE A 253 26.82 -5.25 -0.94
C ILE A 253 25.74 -6.19 -1.45
N TYR A 254 25.73 -6.50 -2.75
CA TYR A 254 24.80 -7.45 -3.33
C TYR A 254 24.87 -8.81 -2.65
N GLU A 255 26.08 -9.39 -2.54
CA GLU A 255 26.30 -10.69 -1.89
C GLU A 255 25.96 -10.67 -0.39
N GLU A 256 26.24 -9.55 0.30
CA GLU A 256 25.88 -9.38 1.71
C GLU A 256 24.35 -9.38 1.89
N ILE A 257 23.60 -8.68 1.03
CA ILE A 257 22.14 -8.69 1.03
C ILE A 257 21.59 -10.11 0.82
N LEU A 258 22.06 -10.80 -0.23
CA LEU A 258 21.58 -12.16 -0.53
C LEU A 258 21.87 -13.14 0.60
N THR A 259 23.09 -13.13 1.12
CA THR A 259 23.52 -14.03 2.18
C THR A 259 22.75 -13.78 3.48
N SER A 260 22.65 -12.52 3.90
CA SER A 260 21.94 -12.18 5.14
C SER A 260 20.44 -12.45 5.04
N ALA A 261 19.79 -12.14 3.92
CA ALA A 261 18.37 -12.43 3.70
C ALA A 261 18.08 -13.93 3.78
N LYS A 262 18.91 -14.76 3.12
CA LYS A 262 18.80 -16.21 3.19
C LYS A 262 18.94 -16.73 4.62
N ASN A 263 19.97 -16.28 5.35
CA ASN A 263 20.26 -16.73 6.70
C ASN A 263 19.13 -16.33 7.69
N ILE A 264 18.58 -15.09 7.58
CA ILE A 264 17.46 -14.63 8.41
C ILE A 264 16.25 -15.54 8.19
N CYS A 265 15.88 -15.81 6.93
CA CYS A 265 14.73 -16.63 6.61
C CYS A 265 14.93 -18.10 7.02
N GLN A 266 16.13 -18.64 6.91
CA GLN A 266 16.46 -19.99 7.41
C GLN A 266 16.33 -20.06 8.94
N ALA A 267 16.86 -19.09 9.68
CA ALA A 267 16.76 -19.04 11.14
C ALA A 267 15.32 -18.91 11.65
N ALA A 268 14.46 -18.29 10.86
CA ALA A 268 13.03 -18.15 11.16
C ALA A 268 12.19 -19.35 10.71
N ASN A 269 12.74 -20.37 10.06
CA ASN A 269 12.00 -21.45 9.38
C ASN A 269 10.92 -20.91 8.46
N TYR A 270 11.29 -19.93 7.63
CA TYR A 270 10.38 -19.23 6.75
C TYR A 270 9.86 -20.13 5.63
N VAL A 271 8.60 -19.94 5.25
CA VAL A 271 7.93 -20.64 4.13
C VAL A 271 7.11 -19.64 3.32
N GLY A 272 7.06 -19.79 2.01
CA GLY A 272 6.37 -18.89 1.09
C GLY A 272 7.25 -17.74 0.61
N ALA A 273 6.63 -16.76 -0.04
CA ALA A 273 7.31 -15.55 -0.48
C ALA A 273 7.41 -14.53 0.66
N GLY A 274 8.56 -13.90 0.78
CA GLY A 274 8.84 -12.84 1.74
C GLY A 274 9.89 -11.88 1.22
N THR A 275 10.05 -10.76 1.90
CA THR A 275 11.04 -9.75 1.53
C THR A 275 11.80 -9.30 2.76
N VAL A 276 13.12 -9.28 2.64
CA VAL A 276 14.00 -8.72 3.66
C VAL A 276 14.43 -7.33 3.23
N GLU A 277 14.11 -6.33 4.01
CA GLU A 277 14.35 -4.92 3.71
C GLU A 277 15.59 -4.40 4.43
N TYR A 278 16.34 -3.55 3.73
CA TYR A 278 17.57 -2.92 4.20
C TYR A 278 17.59 -1.43 3.90
N LEU A 279 18.28 -0.68 4.75
CA LEU A 279 18.71 0.68 4.47
C LEU A 279 20.19 0.67 4.05
N LEU A 280 20.49 1.30 2.93
CA LEU A 280 21.84 1.47 2.41
C LEU A 280 22.21 2.96 2.45
N SER A 281 23.20 3.31 3.28
CA SER A 281 23.69 4.69 3.38
C SER A 281 24.56 5.08 2.17
N ARG A 282 24.80 6.37 2.01
CA ARG A 282 25.66 6.90 0.93
C ARG A 282 27.12 6.46 1.03
N ASP A 283 27.60 6.17 2.25
CA ASP A 283 28.95 5.65 2.51
C ASP A 283 29.04 4.12 2.43
N GLY A 284 27.99 3.46 1.93
CA GLY A 284 27.96 2.01 1.68
C GLY A 284 27.66 1.15 2.90
N LYS A 285 27.22 1.72 4.02
CA LYS A 285 26.78 0.95 5.18
C LYS A 285 25.41 0.35 4.94
N LEU A 286 25.31 -0.96 5.06
CA LEU A 286 24.06 -1.70 4.98
C LEU A 286 23.48 -1.93 6.39
N SER A 287 22.17 -1.83 6.54
CA SER A 287 21.48 -2.15 7.78
C SER A 287 20.17 -2.83 7.51
N PHE A 288 19.97 -4.01 8.10
CA PHE A 288 18.68 -4.69 8.14
C PHE A 288 17.60 -3.77 8.74
N LEU A 289 16.44 -3.73 8.11
CA LEU A 289 15.30 -2.92 8.55
C LEU A 289 14.18 -3.80 9.13
N GLU A 290 13.61 -4.66 8.31
CA GLU A 290 12.50 -5.56 8.68
C GLU A 290 12.32 -6.69 7.68
N VAL A 291 11.45 -7.67 8.01
CA VAL A 291 11.01 -8.71 7.09
C VAL A 291 9.50 -8.53 6.85
N ASN A 292 9.11 -8.38 5.60
CA ASN A 292 7.70 -8.47 5.23
C ASN A 292 7.34 -9.93 4.97
N THR A 293 6.48 -10.48 5.83
CA THR A 293 6.13 -11.91 5.86
C THR A 293 5.00 -12.25 4.87
N ARG A 294 5.08 -11.69 3.68
CA ARG A 294 4.07 -11.80 2.60
C ARG A 294 4.67 -11.50 1.23
N LEU A 295 3.86 -11.68 0.20
CA LEU A 295 4.14 -11.12 -1.11
C LEU A 295 4.12 -9.59 -1.04
N GLN A 296 5.01 -8.92 -1.75
CA GLN A 296 5.06 -7.46 -1.85
C GLN A 296 4.30 -6.96 -3.09
N VAL A 297 3.89 -5.67 -3.07
CA VAL A 297 3.25 -5.02 -4.24
C VAL A 297 4.17 -5.09 -5.45
N GLU A 298 5.45 -4.80 -5.24
CA GLU A 298 6.53 -4.70 -6.22
C GLU A 298 7.16 -6.05 -6.64
N HIS A 299 6.54 -7.19 -6.28
CA HIS A 299 7.02 -8.50 -6.73
C HIS A 299 7.17 -8.65 -8.25
N PRO A 300 6.36 -7.97 -9.09
CA PRO A 300 6.46 -8.11 -10.54
C PRO A 300 7.82 -7.76 -11.13
N VAL A 301 8.54 -6.75 -10.59
CA VAL A 301 9.87 -6.42 -11.14
C VAL A 301 10.88 -7.55 -10.93
N THR A 302 10.75 -8.31 -9.84
CA THR A 302 11.54 -9.52 -9.63
C THR A 302 11.09 -10.66 -10.52
N GLU A 303 9.79 -10.86 -10.69
CA GLU A 303 9.27 -11.89 -11.63
C GLU A 303 9.84 -11.69 -13.04
N GLU A 304 9.81 -10.44 -13.54
CA GLU A 304 10.30 -10.10 -14.88
C GLU A 304 11.82 -10.29 -15.03
N THR A 305 12.61 -9.99 -13.99
CA THR A 305 14.07 -10.11 -14.06
C THR A 305 14.58 -11.50 -13.70
N ALA A 306 13.86 -12.24 -12.87
CA ALA A 306 14.21 -13.61 -12.47
C ALA A 306 13.56 -14.69 -13.35
N ASN A 307 12.60 -14.32 -14.20
CA ASN A 307 11.77 -15.24 -15.01
C ASN A 307 11.07 -16.30 -14.14
N VAL A 308 10.42 -15.86 -13.08
CA VAL A 308 9.73 -16.70 -12.08
C VAL A 308 8.35 -16.14 -11.82
N ASP A 309 7.33 -16.98 -11.77
CA ASP A 309 6.00 -16.59 -11.26
C ASP A 309 5.93 -16.87 -9.76
N LEU A 310 6.05 -15.79 -8.95
CA LEU A 310 6.07 -15.88 -7.50
C LEU A 310 4.74 -16.35 -6.91
N VAL A 311 3.62 -15.98 -7.51
CA VAL A 311 2.29 -16.38 -7.03
C VAL A 311 2.06 -17.87 -7.30
N VAL A 312 2.45 -18.35 -8.46
CA VAL A 312 2.42 -19.80 -8.78
C VAL A 312 3.32 -20.56 -7.81
N GLU A 313 4.54 -20.10 -7.56
CA GLU A 313 5.45 -20.76 -6.61
C GLU A 313 4.88 -20.76 -5.18
N GLN A 314 4.24 -19.67 -4.72
CA GLN A 314 3.58 -19.66 -3.41
C GLN A 314 2.48 -20.74 -3.31
N ILE A 315 1.65 -20.87 -4.34
CA ILE A 315 0.59 -21.88 -4.39
C ILE A 315 1.19 -23.30 -4.40
N ARG A 316 2.23 -23.55 -5.19
CA ARG A 316 2.95 -24.84 -5.26
C ARG A 316 3.55 -25.22 -3.89
N VAL A 317 4.18 -24.26 -3.22
CA VAL A 317 4.72 -24.44 -1.86
C VAL A 317 3.61 -24.79 -0.87
N ALA A 318 2.47 -24.11 -0.91
CA ALA A 318 1.31 -24.41 -0.07
C ALA A 318 0.70 -25.80 -0.36
N GLN A 319 0.84 -26.29 -1.59
CA GLN A 319 0.48 -27.67 -1.99
C GLN A 319 1.48 -28.72 -1.43
N GLY A 320 2.64 -28.31 -0.93
CA GLY A 320 3.69 -29.18 -0.37
C GLY A 320 4.79 -29.52 -1.36
N HIS A 321 4.86 -28.85 -2.51
CA HIS A 321 5.92 -29.05 -3.49
C HIS A 321 7.22 -28.35 -3.05
N GLU A 322 8.35 -28.90 -3.46
CA GLU A 322 9.62 -28.18 -3.43
C GLU A 322 9.60 -27.01 -4.44
N LEU A 323 10.43 -25.99 -4.15
CA LEU A 323 10.66 -24.90 -5.09
C LEU A 323 11.12 -25.41 -6.45
N SER A 324 10.57 -24.82 -7.52
CA SER A 324 11.05 -25.09 -8.88
C SER A 324 12.42 -24.48 -9.15
N ILE A 325 12.78 -23.44 -8.39
CA ILE A 325 14.03 -22.70 -8.46
C ILE A 325 14.95 -23.22 -7.33
N LYS A 326 16.15 -23.67 -7.67
CA LYS A 326 17.08 -24.24 -6.68
C LYS A 326 18.20 -23.27 -6.26
N GLU A 327 18.48 -22.27 -7.08
CA GLU A 327 19.56 -21.31 -6.88
C GLU A 327 19.10 -19.90 -7.24
N THR A 328 19.79 -18.89 -6.75
CA THR A 328 19.56 -17.49 -7.14
C THR A 328 19.72 -17.34 -8.65
N PRO A 329 18.69 -16.92 -9.39
CA PRO A 329 18.81 -16.75 -10.83
C PRO A 329 19.64 -15.51 -11.18
N ASN A 330 20.36 -15.57 -12.27
CA ASN A 330 20.96 -14.38 -12.83
C ASN A 330 19.89 -13.44 -13.37
N ALA A 331 19.90 -12.17 -12.95
CA ALA A 331 18.95 -11.19 -13.42
C ALA A 331 19.02 -11.02 -14.95
N GLN A 332 17.86 -11.06 -15.60
CA GLN A 332 17.71 -10.86 -17.05
C GLN A 332 17.22 -9.44 -17.32
N GLY A 333 18.14 -8.56 -17.73
CA GLY A 333 17.80 -7.18 -18.01
C GLY A 333 17.48 -6.36 -16.76
N HIS A 334 16.51 -5.46 -16.89
CA HIS A 334 16.11 -4.53 -15.84
C HIS A 334 14.59 -4.28 -15.91
N ALA A 335 13.94 -4.19 -14.75
CA ALA A 335 12.51 -3.91 -14.66
C ALA A 335 12.26 -2.73 -13.71
N ILE A 336 11.29 -1.88 -14.05
CA ILE A 336 10.86 -0.74 -13.23
C ILE A 336 9.34 -0.82 -13.09
N GLU A 337 8.84 -0.81 -11.86
CA GLU A 337 7.42 -0.70 -11.55
C GLU A 337 7.07 0.74 -11.19
N PHE A 338 5.92 1.19 -11.65
CA PHE A 338 5.29 2.44 -11.28
C PHE A 338 3.93 2.12 -10.68
N ARG A 339 3.71 2.47 -9.41
CA ARG A 339 2.39 2.35 -8.78
C ARG A 339 1.48 3.43 -9.32
N ILE A 340 0.37 3.04 -9.87
CA ILE A 340 -0.62 3.97 -10.44
C ILE A 340 -1.72 4.20 -9.39
N ASN A 341 -1.45 5.16 -8.51
CA ASN A 341 -2.35 5.52 -7.42
C ASN A 341 -3.31 6.63 -7.85
N ALA A 342 -4.54 6.56 -7.33
CA ALA A 342 -5.52 7.64 -7.41
C ALA A 342 -5.19 8.71 -6.35
N GLU A 343 -4.19 9.53 -6.63
CA GLU A 343 -3.68 10.58 -5.76
C GLU A 343 -3.31 11.82 -6.60
N ASP A 344 -3.47 13.03 -6.02
CA ASP A 344 -3.11 14.29 -6.68
C ASP A 344 -1.72 14.75 -6.22
N PRO A 345 -0.66 14.55 -7.02
CA PRO A 345 0.69 14.92 -6.63
C PRO A 345 0.90 16.43 -6.51
N ALA A 346 0.15 17.23 -7.26
CA ALA A 346 0.21 18.70 -7.19
C ALA A 346 -0.42 19.26 -5.91
N ARG A 347 -1.24 18.46 -5.22
CA ARG A 347 -1.86 18.80 -3.94
C ARG A 347 -1.30 17.96 -2.79
N GLY A 348 -0.01 17.63 -2.83
CA GLY A 348 0.65 16.86 -1.80
C GLY A 348 0.20 15.40 -1.73
N PHE A 349 -0.14 14.78 -2.87
CA PHE A 349 -0.56 13.38 -3.00
C PHE A 349 -1.80 13.04 -2.16
N ILE A 350 -2.75 13.96 -2.06
CA ILE A 350 -4.02 13.65 -1.42
C ILE A 350 -4.78 12.60 -2.25
N PRO A 351 -5.44 11.62 -1.59
CA PRO A 351 -6.23 10.62 -2.29
C PRO A 351 -7.36 11.23 -3.10
N ALA A 352 -7.62 10.66 -4.26
CA ALA A 352 -8.70 11.05 -5.16
C ALA A 352 -9.66 9.87 -5.35
N PHE A 353 -10.94 10.13 -5.18
CA PHE A 353 -12.00 9.13 -5.27
C PHE A 353 -12.99 9.49 -6.36
N GLY A 354 -13.70 8.51 -6.86
CA GLY A 354 -14.73 8.74 -7.87
C GLY A 354 -14.74 7.69 -8.96
N VAL A 355 -15.52 7.93 -10.00
CA VAL A 355 -15.62 7.01 -11.14
C VAL A 355 -14.59 7.37 -12.18
N LEU A 356 -13.85 6.35 -12.64
CA LEU A 356 -12.93 6.48 -13.77
C LEU A 356 -13.72 6.67 -15.08
N SER A 357 -13.72 7.88 -15.63
CA SER A 357 -14.36 8.16 -16.93
C SER A 357 -13.55 7.60 -18.10
N LEU A 358 -12.22 7.48 -17.92
CA LEU A 358 -11.31 6.84 -18.87
C LEU A 358 -10.18 6.13 -18.11
N PHE A 359 -9.86 4.91 -18.51
CA PHE A 359 -8.68 4.16 -18.11
C PHE A 359 -8.14 3.44 -19.34
N GLU A 360 -7.10 4.00 -19.95
CA GLU A 360 -6.46 3.48 -21.16
C GLU A 360 -5.01 3.14 -20.85
N ALA A 361 -4.75 1.84 -20.59
CA ALA A 361 -3.43 1.34 -20.24
C ALA A 361 -2.50 1.32 -21.46
N PRO A 362 -1.18 1.55 -21.28
CA PRO A 362 -0.20 1.45 -22.34
C PRO A 362 0.05 0.00 -22.74
N PHE A 363 0.61 -0.19 -23.93
CA PHE A 363 0.95 -1.50 -24.45
C PHE A 363 2.27 -1.46 -25.25
N GLY A 364 2.72 -2.65 -25.66
CA GLY A 364 3.89 -2.82 -26.50
C GLY A 364 5.01 -3.58 -25.80
N GLN A 365 6.14 -3.75 -26.50
CA GLN A 365 7.25 -4.54 -26.01
C GLN A 365 7.80 -4.00 -24.69
N GLY A 366 7.96 -4.89 -23.70
CA GLY A 366 8.46 -4.59 -22.36
C GLY A 366 7.46 -3.82 -21.50
N VAL A 367 6.16 -3.92 -21.79
CA VAL A 367 5.08 -3.32 -21.00
C VAL A 367 4.18 -4.41 -20.46
N ARG A 368 4.10 -4.51 -19.14
CA ARG A 368 3.13 -5.30 -18.36
C ARG A 368 2.31 -4.34 -17.51
N VAL A 369 1.02 -4.56 -17.41
CA VAL A 369 0.15 -3.78 -16.54
C VAL A 369 -0.71 -4.73 -15.71
N ASP A 370 -0.50 -4.73 -14.40
CA ASP A 370 -1.34 -5.46 -13.46
C ASP A 370 -2.45 -4.50 -13.00
N ILE A 371 -3.70 -4.80 -13.33
CA ILE A 371 -4.84 -3.87 -13.18
C ILE A 371 -5.92 -4.43 -12.26
N GLY A 372 -6.49 -3.55 -11.44
CA GLY A 372 -7.67 -3.84 -10.63
C GLY A 372 -8.91 -3.04 -11.04
N VAL A 373 -8.77 -2.13 -12.00
CA VAL A 373 -9.80 -1.17 -12.43
C VAL A 373 -9.87 -1.07 -13.95
N ARG A 374 -10.97 -0.52 -14.45
CA ARG A 374 -11.19 -0.21 -15.87
C ARG A 374 -12.03 1.07 -16.00
N THR A 375 -12.22 1.55 -17.20
CA THR A 375 -13.19 2.63 -17.46
C THR A 375 -14.56 2.25 -16.87
N GLY A 376 -15.14 3.16 -16.09
CA GLY A 376 -16.40 2.96 -15.35
C GLY A 376 -16.22 2.41 -13.92
N SER A 377 -15.03 1.96 -13.51
CA SER A 377 -14.80 1.50 -12.14
C SER A 377 -14.87 2.64 -11.13
N LEU A 378 -15.42 2.34 -9.96
CA LEU A 378 -15.39 3.23 -8.80
C LEU A 378 -14.06 3.07 -8.04
N VAL A 379 -13.33 4.15 -7.85
CA VAL A 379 -12.25 4.24 -6.86
C VAL A 379 -12.88 4.63 -5.53
N SER A 380 -13.03 3.65 -4.64
CA SER A 380 -13.68 3.83 -3.34
C SER A 380 -12.77 4.53 -2.34
N SER A 381 -13.38 5.32 -1.43
CA SER A 381 -12.66 5.94 -0.30
C SER A 381 -12.41 4.99 0.87
N HIS A 382 -12.97 3.77 0.85
CA HIS A 382 -12.85 2.80 1.94
C HIS A 382 -11.59 1.94 1.88
N PHE A 383 -10.87 1.97 0.75
CA PHE A 383 -9.69 1.14 0.49
C PHE A 383 -8.49 2.00 0.06
N ASP A 384 -7.39 1.35 -0.29
CA ASP A 384 -6.19 2.04 -0.79
C ASP A 384 -6.41 2.70 -2.16
N SER A 385 -5.49 3.59 -2.53
CA SER A 385 -5.53 4.35 -3.79
C SER A 385 -4.99 3.61 -5.00
N LEU A 386 -4.43 2.39 -4.83
CA LEU A 386 -3.75 1.65 -5.89
C LEU A 386 -4.76 1.13 -6.93
N MET A 387 -4.69 1.66 -8.14
CA MET A 387 -5.52 1.25 -9.27
C MET A 387 -4.86 0.18 -10.15
N ALA A 388 -3.56 0.34 -10.36
CA ALA A 388 -2.77 -0.53 -11.22
C ALA A 388 -1.28 -0.42 -10.91
N LYS A 389 -0.50 -1.36 -11.44
CA LYS A 389 0.96 -1.31 -11.50
C LYS A 389 1.39 -1.35 -12.96
N LEU A 390 2.24 -0.42 -13.36
CA LEU A 390 2.88 -0.42 -14.67
C LEU A 390 4.30 -0.93 -14.52
N ILE A 391 4.59 -2.09 -15.08
CA ILE A 391 5.89 -2.74 -15.04
C ILE A 391 6.54 -2.64 -16.40
N ILE A 392 7.73 -2.07 -16.45
CA ILE A 392 8.47 -1.83 -17.69
C ILE A 392 9.78 -2.60 -17.66
N THR A 393 10.01 -3.41 -18.67
CA THR A 393 11.25 -4.21 -18.81
C THR A 393 12.11 -3.73 -19.97
N GLY A 394 13.41 -3.86 -19.81
CA GLY A 394 14.41 -3.62 -20.84
C GLY A 394 15.65 -4.50 -20.70
N PRO A 395 16.41 -4.73 -21.77
CA PRO A 395 17.68 -5.45 -21.65
C PRO A 395 18.71 -4.70 -20.80
N THR A 396 18.55 -3.38 -20.66
CA THR A 396 19.32 -2.52 -19.74
C THR A 396 18.39 -1.53 -19.06
N ARG A 397 18.87 -0.89 -17.97
CA ARG A 397 18.12 0.13 -17.24
C ARG A 397 17.75 1.32 -18.14
N GLU A 398 18.67 1.79 -18.99
CA GLU A 398 18.44 2.90 -19.91
C GLU A 398 17.31 2.59 -20.91
N ILE A 399 17.26 1.36 -21.41
CA ILE A 399 16.18 0.92 -22.31
C ILE A 399 14.86 0.81 -21.54
N ALA A 400 14.88 0.33 -20.29
CA ALA A 400 13.68 0.31 -19.44
C ALA A 400 13.17 1.74 -19.21
N ILE A 401 14.03 2.71 -18.88
CA ILE A 401 13.69 4.14 -18.73
C ILE A 401 13.09 4.70 -20.04
N ALA A 402 13.71 4.44 -21.18
CA ALA A 402 13.21 4.90 -22.47
C ALA A 402 11.81 4.34 -22.78
N ARG A 403 11.58 3.06 -22.49
CA ARG A 403 10.27 2.40 -22.62
C ARG A 403 9.25 2.98 -21.63
N ALA A 404 9.66 3.27 -20.38
CA ALA A 404 8.82 3.89 -19.36
C ALA A 404 8.33 5.28 -19.80
N LYS A 405 9.22 6.12 -20.35
CA LYS A 405 8.84 7.42 -20.93
C LYS A 405 7.75 7.27 -22.00
N ARG A 406 7.91 6.29 -22.90
CA ARG A 406 6.91 5.99 -23.93
C ARG A 406 5.59 5.50 -23.33
N ALA A 407 5.63 4.53 -22.42
CA ALA A 407 4.45 3.92 -21.84
C ALA A 407 3.65 4.92 -21.00
N LEU A 408 4.30 5.69 -20.13
CA LEU A 408 3.64 6.70 -19.30
C LEU A 408 3.04 7.85 -20.14
N LYS A 409 3.62 8.16 -21.30
CA LYS A 409 3.02 9.13 -22.25
C LYS A 409 1.72 8.61 -22.87
N GLN A 410 1.61 7.30 -23.08
CA GLN A 410 0.41 6.64 -23.64
C GLN A 410 -0.68 6.42 -22.60
N PHE A 411 -0.31 6.28 -21.31
CA PHE A 411 -1.25 6.01 -20.25
C PHE A 411 -2.19 7.20 -20.04
N LYS A 412 -3.51 6.95 -20.07
CA LYS A 412 -4.52 7.99 -19.82
C LYS A 412 -5.48 7.55 -18.73
N ILE A 413 -5.70 8.42 -17.76
CA ILE A 413 -6.66 8.24 -16.67
C ILE A 413 -7.44 9.55 -16.53
N GLU A 414 -8.77 9.46 -16.53
CA GLU A 414 -9.67 10.60 -16.33
C GLU A 414 -10.77 10.22 -15.33
N GLY A 415 -11.37 11.23 -14.71
CA GLY A 415 -12.40 11.08 -13.68
C GLY A 415 -11.85 11.22 -12.27
N VAL A 416 -10.63 10.77 -12.02
CA VAL A 416 -9.90 10.96 -10.74
C VAL A 416 -8.50 11.48 -11.02
N ALA A 417 -7.92 12.21 -10.06
CA ALA A 417 -6.50 12.55 -10.12
C ALA A 417 -5.64 11.29 -9.93
N SER A 418 -4.49 11.25 -10.58
CA SER A 418 -3.55 10.13 -10.49
C SER A 418 -2.10 10.60 -10.43
N VAL A 419 -1.21 9.75 -9.97
CA VAL A 419 0.22 10.04 -9.85
C VAL A 419 0.97 10.02 -11.19
N LEU A 420 0.28 9.89 -12.33
CA LEU A 420 0.93 9.79 -13.65
C LEU A 420 1.86 10.96 -13.96
N ASP A 421 1.46 12.20 -13.60
CA ASP A 421 2.28 13.37 -13.88
C ASP A 421 3.56 13.40 -13.04
N PHE A 422 3.50 12.88 -11.80
CA PHE A 422 4.69 12.67 -10.99
C PHE A 422 5.63 11.65 -11.63
N HIS A 423 5.13 10.51 -12.08
CA HIS A 423 5.96 9.49 -12.75
C HIS A 423 6.60 10.00 -14.05
N ARG A 424 5.85 10.80 -14.83
CA ARG A 424 6.40 11.46 -16.03
C ARG A 424 7.51 12.44 -15.69
N ALA A 425 7.36 13.16 -14.58
CA ALA A 425 8.33 14.13 -14.10
C ALA A 425 9.61 13.46 -13.60
N VAL A 426 9.49 12.42 -12.76
CA VAL A 426 10.64 11.65 -12.23
C VAL A 426 11.55 11.13 -13.33
N LEU A 427 11.00 10.67 -14.46
CA LEU A 427 11.78 10.19 -15.60
C LEU A 427 12.57 11.29 -16.31
N ASN A 428 12.42 12.56 -15.95
CA ASN A 428 13.24 13.67 -16.45
C ASN A 428 14.26 14.16 -15.41
N GLU A 429 14.25 13.59 -14.19
CA GLU A 429 15.20 13.93 -13.14
C GLU A 429 16.51 13.12 -13.34
N ALA A 430 17.64 13.84 -13.43
CA ALA A 430 18.96 13.23 -13.54
C ALA A 430 19.31 12.39 -12.31
N ASP A 431 18.81 12.80 -11.13
CA ASP A 431 18.95 12.05 -9.88
C ASP A 431 18.39 10.63 -9.96
N PHE A 432 17.33 10.41 -10.71
CA PHE A 432 16.77 9.07 -10.94
C PHE A 432 17.39 8.42 -12.18
N THR A 433 17.45 9.13 -13.31
CA THR A 433 17.77 8.53 -14.60
C THR A 433 19.28 8.32 -14.86
N GLU A 434 20.16 9.15 -14.26
CA GLU A 434 21.59 9.17 -14.54
C GLU A 434 22.46 8.85 -13.32
N THR A 435 22.36 9.68 -12.26
CA THR A 435 23.28 9.62 -11.12
C THR A 435 22.82 8.72 -9.99
N PHE A 436 21.53 8.38 -9.97
CA PHE A 436 20.85 7.63 -8.92
C PHE A 436 21.09 8.19 -7.51
N ASN A 437 20.92 9.51 -7.36
CA ASN A 437 21.00 10.19 -6.08
C ASN A 437 19.68 10.14 -5.26
N VAL A 438 18.76 9.26 -5.62
CA VAL A 438 17.49 9.09 -4.92
C VAL A 438 17.69 8.42 -3.57
N HIS A 439 16.85 8.76 -2.62
CA HIS A 439 16.84 8.23 -1.26
C HIS A 439 15.41 8.28 -0.69
N THR A 440 15.18 7.67 0.46
CA THR A 440 13.84 7.49 1.06
C THR A 440 13.06 8.79 1.30
N ARG A 441 13.71 9.94 1.31
CA ARG A 441 13.10 11.27 1.49
C ARG A 441 13.32 12.19 0.28
N TRP A 442 13.73 11.66 -0.87
CA TRP A 442 14.04 12.45 -2.05
C TRP A 442 12.82 13.21 -2.57
N ILE A 443 11.63 12.59 -2.54
CA ILE A 443 10.40 13.24 -3.04
C ILE A 443 10.04 14.46 -2.20
N GLU A 444 10.22 14.41 -0.88
CA GLU A 444 9.91 15.53 0.01
C GLU A 444 10.97 16.63 0.00
N ASN A 445 12.25 16.26 -0.14
CA ASN A 445 13.37 17.18 0.07
C ASN A 445 13.92 17.78 -1.23
N ASP A 446 14.02 16.96 -2.28
CA ASP A 446 14.86 17.26 -3.46
C ASP A 446 14.05 17.40 -4.75
N PHE A 447 12.89 16.73 -4.88
CA PHE A 447 12.01 16.89 -6.03
C PHE A 447 11.39 18.29 -6.06
N LYS A 448 11.72 19.08 -7.11
CA LYS A 448 11.37 20.52 -7.22
C LYS A 448 10.42 20.84 -8.36
N GLN A 449 9.94 19.84 -9.12
CA GLN A 449 9.06 20.12 -10.25
C GLN A 449 7.69 20.60 -9.79
N ASP A 450 7.21 21.70 -10.37
CA ASP A 450 5.87 22.23 -10.14
C ASP A 450 4.85 21.43 -10.98
N LEU A 451 4.15 20.52 -10.32
CA LEU A 451 3.13 19.71 -10.95
C LEU A 451 1.79 20.48 -10.96
N LYS A 452 1.09 20.46 -12.09
CA LYS A 452 -0.20 21.13 -12.21
C LYS A 452 -1.31 20.25 -11.62
N PRO A 453 -2.19 20.83 -10.78
CA PRO A 453 -3.35 20.10 -10.26
C PRO A 453 -4.21 19.56 -11.41
N THR A 454 -4.57 18.28 -11.30
CA THR A 454 -5.50 17.67 -12.25
C THR A 454 -6.84 18.42 -12.18
N LYS A 455 -7.29 18.95 -13.31
CA LYS A 455 -8.65 19.51 -13.38
C LYS A 455 -9.61 18.34 -13.20
N ARG A 456 -10.40 18.35 -12.13
CA ARG A 456 -11.52 17.41 -12.01
C ARG A 456 -12.45 17.66 -13.19
N SER A 457 -12.62 16.68 -14.06
CA SER A 457 -13.76 16.67 -14.95
C SER A 457 -14.98 16.45 -14.05
N ILE A 458 -15.72 17.51 -13.77
CA ILE A 458 -17.07 17.38 -13.23
C ILE A 458 -17.79 16.56 -14.29
N PRO A 459 -18.29 15.36 -13.98
CA PRO A 459 -19.09 14.63 -14.94
C PRO A 459 -20.20 15.57 -15.38
N ASN A 460 -20.28 15.85 -16.66
CA ASN A 460 -21.32 16.71 -17.20
C ASN A 460 -22.64 15.91 -17.08
N HIS A 461 -23.22 15.91 -15.88
CA HIS A 461 -24.50 15.27 -15.59
C HIS A 461 -25.63 16.03 -16.28
N GLN A 462 -25.55 16.14 -17.61
CA GLN A 462 -26.67 16.71 -18.38
C GLN A 462 -27.88 15.78 -18.43
N GLN A 463 -27.73 14.52 -17.99
CA GLN A 463 -28.87 13.62 -17.79
C GLN A 463 -28.64 12.71 -16.58
N PRO A 464 -29.56 12.72 -15.60
CA PRO A 464 -29.48 11.74 -14.50
C PRO A 464 -29.55 10.32 -15.06
N MET A 465 -28.69 9.45 -14.58
CA MET A 465 -28.64 8.04 -14.94
C MET A 465 -29.45 7.22 -13.92
N LEU A 466 -30.38 6.41 -14.38
CA LEU A 466 -30.98 5.36 -13.58
C LEU A 466 -30.04 4.16 -13.57
N LEU A 467 -29.59 3.78 -12.38
CA LEU A 467 -28.73 2.62 -12.19
C LEU A 467 -29.60 1.43 -11.75
N SER A 468 -29.42 0.30 -12.40
CA SER A 468 -30.07 -0.96 -12.06
C SER A 468 -29.08 -2.10 -12.26
N TYR A 469 -29.42 -3.28 -11.76
CA TYR A 469 -28.64 -4.50 -11.99
C TYR A 469 -29.46 -5.47 -12.80
N ILE A 470 -28.83 -6.14 -13.75
CA ILE A 470 -29.39 -7.27 -14.50
C ILE A 470 -28.54 -8.49 -14.27
N GLU A 471 -29.16 -9.66 -14.15
CA GLU A 471 -28.46 -10.92 -14.08
C GLU A 471 -28.34 -11.53 -15.49
N ILE A 472 -27.11 -11.86 -15.90
CA ILE A 472 -26.81 -12.54 -17.15
C ILE A 472 -25.91 -13.74 -16.81
N ASP A 473 -26.36 -14.94 -17.14
CA ASP A 473 -25.63 -16.19 -16.87
C ASP A 473 -25.19 -16.37 -15.41
N GLY A 474 -26.07 -15.96 -14.45
CA GLY A 474 -25.81 -16.04 -13.02
C GLY A 474 -24.86 -14.97 -12.48
N LYS A 475 -24.50 -13.97 -13.28
CA LYS A 475 -23.68 -12.81 -12.87
C LYS A 475 -24.50 -11.54 -12.92
N LEU A 476 -24.38 -10.71 -11.86
CA LEU A 476 -25.00 -9.39 -11.80
C LEU A 476 -24.16 -8.39 -12.62
N HIS A 477 -24.82 -7.71 -13.56
CA HIS A 477 -24.23 -6.63 -14.34
C HIS A 477 -24.93 -5.31 -14.03
N ARG A 478 -24.14 -4.28 -13.80
CA ARG A 478 -24.65 -2.92 -13.60
C ARG A 478 -25.13 -2.35 -14.93
N LEU A 479 -26.40 -1.89 -14.97
CA LEU A 479 -27.01 -1.25 -16.12
C LEU A 479 -27.25 0.22 -15.80
N GLY A 480 -26.58 1.13 -16.51
CA GLY A 480 -26.85 2.56 -16.46
C GLY A 480 -27.68 2.99 -17.67
N LEU A 481 -28.86 3.54 -17.43
CA LEU A 481 -29.72 4.07 -18.48
C LEU A 481 -29.97 5.56 -18.27
N PRO A 482 -29.87 6.42 -19.32
CA PRO A 482 -30.23 7.82 -19.19
C PRO A 482 -31.69 7.97 -18.74
N ALA A 483 -31.92 8.73 -17.67
CA ALA A 483 -33.29 8.92 -17.13
C ALA A 483 -34.27 9.46 -18.20
N GLY A 484 -33.76 10.19 -19.18
CA GLY A 484 -34.53 10.65 -20.34
C GLY A 484 -35.15 9.54 -21.22
N MET A 485 -34.61 8.31 -21.17
CA MET A 485 -35.20 7.16 -21.85
C MET A 485 -36.57 6.75 -21.27
N PHE A 486 -36.84 7.13 -20.02
CA PHE A 486 -38.07 6.79 -19.29
C PHE A 486 -39.03 7.98 -19.15
N ALA A 487 -38.70 9.14 -19.71
CA ALA A 487 -39.47 10.39 -19.57
C ALA A 487 -40.88 10.36 -20.23
N GLN A 488 -41.21 9.25 -20.89
CA GLN A 488 -42.54 9.09 -21.49
C GLN A 488 -43.58 8.46 -20.54
N ASN A 489 -43.23 8.16 -19.29
CA ASN A 489 -44.19 7.57 -18.33
C ASN A 489 -44.09 8.28 -16.97
N PRO A 490 -44.95 9.30 -16.68
CA PRO A 490 -44.86 10.11 -15.46
C PRO A 490 -45.22 9.37 -14.16
N ALA A 491 -45.53 8.07 -14.20
CA ALA A 491 -46.02 7.30 -13.04
C ALA A 491 -44.92 6.64 -12.16
N ILE A 492 -43.64 6.79 -12.48
CA ILE A 492 -42.56 6.13 -11.71
C ILE A 492 -41.63 7.13 -10.98
N ILE A 493 -41.90 8.41 -11.02
CA ILE A 493 -41.11 9.42 -10.31
C ILE A 493 -41.92 9.95 -9.11
N SER A 494 -41.90 9.19 -8.02
CA SER A 494 -42.22 9.74 -6.71
C SER A 494 -41.34 9.10 -5.66
N HIS A 495 -40.58 9.96 -5.02
CA HIS A 495 -39.70 9.88 -3.87
C HIS A 495 -38.19 9.76 -4.18
N ASP A 496 -37.62 10.92 -4.52
CA ASP A 496 -36.65 11.58 -3.66
C ASP A 496 -36.49 13.01 -4.21
N GLN A 497 -36.90 14.00 -3.43
CA GLN A 497 -36.58 15.39 -3.74
C GLN A 497 -35.06 15.52 -3.74
N PRO A 498 -34.45 16.14 -4.77
CA PRO A 498 -33.05 16.52 -4.68
C PRO A 498 -32.92 17.45 -3.47
N ALA A 499 -32.01 17.08 -2.57
CA ALA A 499 -31.56 18.02 -1.57
C ALA A 499 -31.20 19.32 -2.30
N THR A 500 -31.83 20.41 -1.92
CA THR A 500 -31.54 21.76 -2.40
C THR A 500 -30.02 21.96 -2.30
N GLU A 501 -29.35 22.05 -3.44
CA GLU A 501 -27.96 22.52 -3.48
C GLU A 501 -27.93 23.89 -2.82
N THR A 502 -27.46 23.95 -1.60
CA THR A 502 -27.17 25.23 -0.94
C THR A 502 -26.01 25.83 -1.72
N ALA A 503 -26.26 26.96 -2.37
CA ALA A 503 -25.25 27.69 -3.10
C ALA A 503 -24.04 27.93 -2.15
N VAL A 504 -22.87 27.44 -2.55
CA VAL A 504 -21.65 27.60 -1.77
C VAL A 504 -21.31 29.09 -1.72
N SER A 505 -21.37 29.70 -0.54
CA SER A 505 -20.91 31.08 -0.32
C SER A 505 -19.41 31.08 0.07
N ALA A 506 -18.76 32.24 -0.06
CA ALA A 506 -17.35 32.41 0.35
C ALA A 506 -17.11 32.16 1.85
N GLU A 507 -18.15 32.13 2.65
CA GLU A 507 -18.10 31.90 4.09
C GLU A 507 -18.09 30.39 4.47
N HIS A 508 -18.42 29.50 3.54
CA HIS A 508 -18.53 28.07 3.83
C HIS A 508 -17.15 27.42 3.96
N LEU A 509 -16.94 26.73 5.07
CA LEU A 509 -15.81 25.84 5.27
C LEU A 509 -16.11 24.48 4.63
N LEU A 510 -15.32 24.11 3.65
CA LEU A 510 -15.53 22.91 2.87
C LEU A 510 -14.57 21.78 3.29
N ALA A 511 -15.04 20.55 3.26
CA ALA A 511 -14.19 19.38 3.40
C ALA A 511 -13.17 19.32 2.25
N PRO A 512 -11.85 19.28 2.52
CA PRO A 512 -10.83 19.25 1.46
C PRO A 512 -10.77 17.91 0.74
N ILE A 513 -11.26 16.83 1.37
CA ILE A 513 -11.19 15.45 0.87
C ILE A 513 -12.48 14.69 1.23
N ASN A 514 -12.70 13.55 0.56
CA ASN A 514 -13.62 12.55 1.07
C ASN A 514 -12.96 11.85 2.27
N GLY A 515 -13.66 11.77 3.39
CA GLY A 515 -13.09 11.18 4.59
C GLY A 515 -14.00 11.39 5.80
N VAL A 516 -13.50 11.02 6.96
CA VAL A 516 -14.19 11.18 8.24
C VAL A 516 -13.57 12.34 9.01
N ILE A 517 -14.37 13.19 9.62
CA ILE A 517 -13.86 14.20 10.56
C ILE A 517 -13.35 13.46 11.81
N SER A 518 -12.04 13.27 11.88
CA SER A 518 -11.37 12.56 12.98
C SER A 518 -11.36 13.39 14.26
N ALA A 519 -11.13 14.68 14.15
CA ALA A 519 -11.16 15.60 15.29
C ALA A 519 -11.39 17.04 14.85
N TRP A 520 -12.22 17.78 15.60
CA TRP A 520 -12.21 19.23 15.59
C TRP A 520 -11.10 19.76 16.51
N LYS A 521 -10.38 20.79 16.08
CA LYS A 521 -9.31 21.46 16.85
C LYS A 521 -9.75 22.78 17.46
N VAL A 522 -10.99 23.16 17.19
CA VAL A 522 -11.62 24.40 17.65
C VAL A 522 -13.03 24.10 18.16
N GLU A 523 -13.55 24.96 19.01
CA GLU A 523 -14.92 24.89 19.50
C GLU A 523 -15.88 25.68 18.59
N ASN A 524 -17.16 25.31 18.62
CA ASN A 524 -18.17 26.05 17.86
C ASN A 524 -18.32 27.48 18.39
N GLY A 525 -18.18 28.49 17.53
CA GLY A 525 -18.18 29.90 17.91
C GLY A 525 -16.80 30.47 18.29
N GLU A 526 -15.72 29.70 18.11
CA GLU A 526 -14.35 30.16 18.38
C GLU A 526 -13.86 31.12 17.28
N GLN A 527 -13.02 32.07 17.65
CA GLN A 527 -12.36 32.98 16.71
C GLN A 527 -11.15 32.26 16.08
N VAL A 528 -11.12 32.17 14.76
CA VAL A 528 -10.02 31.54 14.01
C VAL A 528 -9.32 32.53 13.10
N VAL A 529 -8.07 32.25 12.75
CA VAL A 529 -7.29 33.03 11.79
C VAL A 529 -7.08 32.24 10.51
N GLU A 530 -6.99 32.93 9.37
CA GLU A 530 -6.70 32.29 8.08
C GLU A 530 -5.45 31.41 8.16
N GLY A 531 -5.53 30.17 7.64
CA GLY A 531 -4.47 29.17 7.70
C GLY A 531 -4.39 28.35 9.00
N GLN A 532 -5.19 28.68 10.03
CA GLN A 532 -5.26 27.88 11.27
C GLN A 532 -5.89 26.51 10.98
N VAL A 533 -5.31 25.45 11.59
CA VAL A 533 -5.90 24.11 11.52
C VAL A 533 -7.14 24.06 12.41
N VAL A 534 -8.31 23.88 11.82
CA VAL A 534 -9.60 23.85 12.52
C VAL A 534 -10.17 22.43 12.71
N ALA A 535 -9.80 21.50 11.84
CA ALA A 535 -10.17 20.09 11.97
C ALA A 535 -9.08 19.17 11.40
N ILE A 536 -9.14 17.91 11.78
CA ILE A 536 -8.41 16.82 11.12
C ILE A 536 -9.43 15.89 10.48
N MET A 537 -9.26 15.61 9.19
CA MET A 537 -10.00 14.58 8.49
C MET A 537 -9.10 13.36 8.26
N GLU A 538 -9.65 12.18 8.40
CA GLU A 538 -8.97 10.93 8.09
C GLU A 538 -9.54 10.34 6.80
N ALA A 539 -8.64 9.98 5.88
CA ALA A 539 -8.94 9.23 4.67
C ALA A 539 -7.80 8.24 4.40
N MET A 540 -8.11 6.97 4.16
CA MET A 540 -7.13 5.93 3.80
C MET A 540 -5.93 5.86 4.76
N LYS A 541 -6.18 5.97 6.07
CA LYS A 541 -5.16 6.01 7.14
C LYS A 541 -4.23 7.24 7.11
N MET A 542 -4.56 8.26 6.33
CA MET A 542 -3.86 9.54 6.32
C MET A 542 -4.69 10.60 7.03
N GLU A 543 -4.04 11.39 7.86
CA GLU A 543 -4.62 12.56 8.49
C GLU A 543 -4.37 13.80 7.62
N VAL A 544 -5.45 14.50 7.26
CA VAL A 544 -5.39 15.72 6.46
C VAL A 544 -5.95 16.87 7.27
N PRO A 545 -5.15 17.94 7.53
CA PRO A 545 -5.64 19.10 8.23
C PRO A 545 -6.62 19.91 7.37
N VAL A 546 -7.71 20.34 7.97
CA VAL A 546 -8.62 21.34 7.40
C VAL A 546 -8.20 22.71 7.91
N LEU A 547 -7.88 23.61 7.01
CA LEU A 547 -7.43 24.95 7.34
C LEU A 547 -8.59 25.94 7.23
N ALA A 548 -8.64 26.91 8.13
CA ALA A 548 -9.52 28.08 7.99
C ALA A 548 -9.13 28.83 6.71
N HIS A 549 -10.10 29.03 5.83
CA HIS A 549 -9.90 29.73 4.55
C HIS A 549 -9.94 31.27 4.70
N GLN A 550 -10.40 31.75 5.83
CA GLN A 550 -10.42 33.17 6.21
C GLN A 550 -10.42 33.31 7.73
N SER A 551 -10.14 34.51 8.24
CA SER A 551 -10.24 34.83 9.67
C SER A 551 -11.68 35.22 10.02
N GLY A 552 -12.21 34.73 11.16
CA GLY A 552 -13.57 35.01 11.59
C GLY A 552 -14.05 34.05 12.68
N MET A 553 -15.33 34.12 13.04
CA MET A 553 -15.96 33.16 13.98
C MET A 553 -16.41 31.90 13.24
N ILE A 554 -15.94 30.74 13.70
CA ILE A 554 -16.28 29.44 13.09
C ILE A 554 -17.61 28.91 13.63
N GLN A 555 -18.48 28.44 12.73
CA GLN A 555 -19.68 27.68 13.07
C GLN A 555 -19.57 26.29 12.48
N LEU A 556 -19.68 25.26 13.32
CA LEU A 556 -19.56 23.86 12.92
C LEU A 556 -20.93 23.32 12.53
N THR A 557 -21.03 22.69 11.33
CA THR A 557 -22.28 22.07 10.85
C THR A 557 -22.18 20.53 10.85
N ALA A 558 -20.97 19.98 10.77
CA ALA A 558 -20.74 18.56 10.82
C ALA A 558 -20.16 18.12 12.17
N LEU A 559 -20.56 16.96 12.68
CA LEU A 559 -20.07 16.40 13.94
C LEU A 559 -18.77 15.60 13.70
N GLN A 560 -17.96 15.44 14.76
CA GLN A 560 -16.85 14.49 14.75
C GLN A 560 -17.37 13.07 14.46
N GLY A 561 -16.66 12.33 13.63
CA GLY A 561 -17.08 11.01 13.15
C GLY A 561 -17.98 11.05 11.91
N THR A 562 -18.39 12.23 11.42
CA THR A 562 -19.19 12.34 10.18
C THR A 562 -18.33 12.05 8.96
N THR A 563 -18.82 11.17 8.09
CA THR A 563 -18.24 10.95 6.76
C THR A 563 -18.69 12.08 5.83
N CYS A 564 -17.73 12.78 5.23
CA CYS A 564 -17.96 13.89 4.33
C CYS A 564 -17.36 13.59 2.96
N HIS A 565 -18.02 14.06 1.92
CA HIS A 565 -17.42 14.13 0.58
C HIS A 565 -16.60 15.42 0.44
N ALA A 566 -15.61 15.42 -0.45
CA ALA A 566 -14.89 16.65 -0.79
C ALA A 566 -15.87 17.73 -1.24
N GLU A 567 -15.62 18.97 -0.80
CA GLU A 567 -16.48 20.14 -1.03
C GLU A 567 -17.82 20.12 -0.28
N HIS A 568 -18.07 19.12 0.57
CA HIS A 568 -19.20 19.17 1.50
C HIS A 568 -19.00 20.29 2.53
N ILE A 569 -20.05 21.04 2.81
CA ILE A 569 -20.03 22.11 3.82
C ILE A 569 -19.96 21.45 5.20
N ILE A 570 -18.85 21.65 5.91
CA ILE A 570 -18.63 21.12 7.25
C ILE A 570 -18.73 22.20 8.33
N GLY A 571 -18.77 23.46 7.92
CA GLY A 571 -18.90 24.62 8.78
C GLY A 571 -18.99 25.91 7.97
N SER A 572 -18.96 27.04 8.66
CA SER A 572 -18.81 28.37 8.06
C SER A 572 -17.90 29.22 8.95
N ILE A 573 -17.25 30.22 8.34
CA ILE A 573 -16.41 31.20 9.04
C ILE A 573 -16.93 32.59 8.63
N CYS A 574 -17.45 33.37 9.60
CA CYS A 574 -18.03 34.69 9.38
C CYS A 574 -17.27 35.79 10.12
#